data_ee91cb6832d66c26d276b8256f25cf3b
#
_entry.id   ee91cb6832d66c26d276b8256f25cf3b
#
_cell.length_a   1.000
_cell.length_b   1.000
_cell.length_c   1.000
_cell.angle_alpha   90.00
_cell.angle_beta   90.00
_cell.angle_gamma   90.00
#
_symmetry.space_group_name_H-M   'P 1'
#
loop_
_entity.id
_entity.type
_entity.pdbx_description
1 polymer ?
#
loop_
_entity_poly.entity_id
_entity_poly.type
_entity_poly.pdbx_seq_one_letter_code
_entity_poly.pdbx_strand_id
1 'polypeptide(L)'
;DDSEHTNSLGWQEVDISGQPGGTWDFDFRQVMGNEGPALDAWEGGERTVIPEGELVDDGRSYIDLHVSENEDGTYRYEYALYNLDLHRAVASLTIPVGEGVEISGIGFKAVQSADDGFNNEPWAAARNASGLTWSTSPVAEHPNTNPLGWGSLYNFWFDADAAPAEGSVTLGVYRTDLEGPSSFAGVSRVPGGAAPPPPGGSIFRRGDTDGNGTVELTDAVFILGYLFQGSATPACLETADSDDNGKVDVSDAIRLLGWLFAGGSPLAPPGSEECGRDPTPGDEDECDYDANSC
;
A
#
# COMPACT_ATOMS: atom_id res chain seq x y z
N ASP A 1 -12.95 -13.05 18.65
CA ASP A 1 -11.77 -12.18 18.69
C ASP A 1 -11.46 -11.75 17.25
N ASP A 2 -11.69 -10.48 16.93
CA ASP A 2 -11.52 -9.95 15.56
C ASP A 2 -10.03 -9.76 15.17
N SER A 3 -9.13 -10.11 16.07
CA SER A 3 -7.68 -9.96 15.85
C SER A 3 -7.06 -11.04 14.95
N GLU A 4 -7.77 -12.15 14.69
CA GLU A 4 -7.25 -13.28 13.93
C GLU A 4 -8.11 -13.59 12.70
N HIS A 5 -7.97 -12.76 11.66
CA HIS A 5 -8.71 -12.91 10.39
C HIS A 5 -8.28 -14.14 9.58
N THR A 6 -7.22 -14.83 9.96
CA THR A 6 -6.71 -16.03 9.27
C THR A 6 -7.32 -17.32 9.76
N ASN A 7 -8.03 -17.34 10.88
CA ASN A 7 -8.57 -18.54 11.51
C ASN A 7 -9.70 -19.23 10.72
N SER A 8 -10.26 -18.56 9.72
CA SER A 8 -11.28 -19.10 8.81
C SER A 8 -10.73 -19.46 7.43
N LEU A 9 -9.42 -19.31 7.22
CA LEU A 9 -8.76 -19.64 5.97
C LEU A 9 -8.11 -21.02 6.05
N GLY A 10 -8.08 -21.71 4.92
CA GLY A 10 -7.38 -22.97 4.79
C GLY A 10 -6.94 -23.21 3.36
N TRP A 11 -5.87 -23.97 3.20
CA TRP A 11 -5.39 -24.43 1.90
C TRP A 11 -5.04 -25.90 1.92
N GLN A 12 -5.03 -26.51 0.75
CA GLN A 12 -4.72 -27.91 0.58
C GLN A 12 -3.94 -28.13 -0.70
N GLU A 13 -2.89 -28.94 -0.62
CA GLU A 13 -2.12 -29.32 -1.79
C GLU A 13 -2.91 -30.34 -2.63
N VAL A 14 -2.93 -30.13 -3.94
CA VAL A 14 -3.58 -31.01 -4.90
C VAL A 14 -2.66 -31.38 -6.02
N ASP A 15 -2.54 -32.69 -6.29
CA ASP A 15 -1.91 -33.19 -7.50
C ASP A 15 -2.90 -33.17 -8.65
N ILE A 16 -2.49 -32.53 -9.74
CA ILE A 16 -3.31 -32.41 -10.93
C ILE A 16 -2.69 -33.26 -12.03
N SER A 17 -3.42 -34.24 -12.54
CA SER A 17 -3.03 -35.05 -13.68
C SER A 17 -4.05 -34.94 -14.81
N GLY A 18 -3.58 -35.11 -16.06
CA GLY A 18 -4.44 -35.00 -17.24
C GLY A 18 -3.73 -34.38 -18.43
N GLN A 19 -4.47 -34.10 -19.49
CA GLN A 19 -3.95 -33.47 -20.71
C GLN A 19 -4.96 -32.43 -21.24
N PRO A 20 -4.47 -31.36 -21.90
CA PRO A 20 -5.34 -30.41 -22.56
C PRO A 20 -6.31 -31.08 -23.54
N GLY A 21 -7.62 -30.81 -23.39
CA GLY A 21 -8.70 -31.42 -24.17
C GLY A 21 -9.18 -32.78 -23.68
N GLY A 22 -8.60 -33.33 -22.60
CA GLY A 22 -9.02 -34.54 -21.91
C GLY A 22 -9.66 -34.26 -20.56
N THR A 23 -9.80 -35.32 -19.75
CA THR A 23 -10.26 -35.23 -18.35
C THR A 23 -9.07 -34.89 -17.46
N TRP A 24 -9.29 -34.02 -16.50
CA TRP A 24 -8.35 -33.73 -15.44
C TRP A 24 -8.76 -34.45 -14.16
N ASP A 25 -7.81 -35.10 -13.51
CA ASP A 25 -7.94 -35.71 -12.20
C ASP A 25 -7.28 -34.82 -11.15
N PHE A 26 -7.92 -34.71 -10.00
CA PHE A 26 -7.44 -33.94 -8.85
C PHE A 26 -7.33 -34.89 -7.65
N ASP A 27 -6.11 -35.07 -7.15
CA ASP A 27 -5.84 -35.89 -5.98
C ASP A 27 -5.32 -35.03 -4.83
N PHE A 28 -6.09 -34.96 -3.75
CA PHE A 28 -5.77 -34.17 -2.57
C PHE A 28 -4.80 -34.93 -1.68
N ARG A 29 -3.60 -34.41 -1.50
CA ARG A 29 -2.52 -35.07 -0.75
C ARG A 29 -2.79 -35.23 0.73
N GLN A 30 -3.72 -34.48 1.29
CA GLN A 30 -4.03 -34.48 2.72
C GLN A 30 -5.52 -34.65 2.96
N VAL A 31 -5.86 -35.35 4.03
CA VAL A 31 -7.27 -35.54 4.45
C VAL A 31 -7.81 -34.26 5.11
N MET A 32 -6.94 -33.44 5.71
CA MET A 32 -7.28 -32.15 6.30
C MET A 32 -6.38 -31.08 5.69
N GLY A 33 -6.96 -29.94 5.39
CA GLY A 33 -6.22 -28.77 4.90
C GLY A 33 -5.33 -28.15 5.99
N ASN A 34 -4.40 -27.32 5.57
CA ASN A 34 -3.64 -26.48 6.47
C ASN A 34 -4.43 -25.23 6.81
N GLU A 35 -4.28 -24.72 8.02
CA GLU A 35 -4.86 -23.42 8.42
C GLU A 35 -4.02 -22.29 7.86
N GLY A 36 -4.65 -21.16 7.51
CA GLY A 36 -3.99 -19.98 6.98
C GLY A 36 -4.20 -19.75 5.48
N PRO A 37 -3.68 -18.63 4.94
CA PRO A 37 -3.77 -18.30 3.53
C PRO A 37 -2.93 -19.24 2.66
N ALA A 38 -3.32 -19.44 1.41
CA ALA A 38 -2.59 -20.28 0.45
C ALA A 38 -1.13 -19.81 0.21
N LEU A 39 -0.82 -18.54 0.49
CA LEU A 39 0.55 -18.02 0.50
C LEU A 39 1.50 -18.80 1.43
N ASP A 40 0.98 -19.41 2.50
CA ASP A 40 1.81 -20.19 3.44
C ASP A 40 2.40 -21.45 2.78
N ALA A 41 1.85 -21.86 1.65
CA ALA A 41 2.42 -22.93 0.83
C ALA A 41 3.64 -22.49 0.00
N TRP A 42 3.86 -21.19 -0.15
CA TRP A 42 4.98 -20.67 -0.93
C TRP A 42 6.20 -20.47 -0.02
N GLU A 43 6.98 -21.54 0.12
CA GLU A 43 8.13 -21.59 1.02
C GLU A 43 9.24 -20.61 0.60
N GLY A 44 9.84 -19.93 1.58
CA GLY A 44 11.01 -19.05 1.38
C GLY A 44 10.68 -17.62 0.92
N GLY A 45 9.42 -17.25 0.82
CA GLY A 45 9.00 -15.87 0.57
C GLY A 45 9.14 -14.97 1.80
N GLU A 46 9.49 -13.71 1.58
CA GLU A 46 9.46 -12.67 2.63
C GLU A 46 8.08 -12.01 2.63
N ARG A 47 7.36 -12.08 3.75
CA ARG A 47 6.00 -11.52 3.88
C ARG A 47 5.99 -10.10 4.40
N THR A 48 5.25 -9.24 3.73
CA THR A 48 4.85 -7.91 4.17
C THR A 48 3.34 -7.88 4.39
N VAL A 49 2.91 -7.32 5.52
CA VAL A 49 1.49 -7.08 5.83
C VAL A 49 1.16 -5.63 5.52
N ILE A 50 0.11 -5.37 4.77
CA ILE A 50 -0.29 -4.02 4.34
C ILE A 50 -1.78 -3.79 4.63
N PRO A 51 -2.13 -2.74 5.38
CA PRO A 51 -1.23 -1.85 6.12
C PRO A 51 -0.53 -2.54 7.27
N GLU A 52 0.62 -2.00 7.67
CA GLU A 52 1.35 -2.45 8.86
C GLU A 52 0.64 -2.00 10.15
N GLY A 53 0.83 -2.76 11.24
CA GLY A 53 0.33 -2.41 12.56
C GLY A 53 -1.05 -2.99 12.91
N GLU A 54 -1.82 -2.25 13.71
CA GLU A 54 -3.15 -2.68 14.14
C GLU A 54 -4.14 -2.72 12.96
N LEU A 55 -5.19 -3.55 13.10
CA LEU A 55 -6.25 -3.64 12.12
C LEU A 55 -6.88 -2.27 11.88
N VAL A 56 -6.82 -1.82 10.63
CA VAL A 56 -7.66 -0.70 10.19
C VAL A 56 -9.01 -1.25 9.73
N ASP A 57 -10.05 -0.43 9.79
CA ASP A 57 -11.40 -0.83 9.39
C ASP A 57 -11.49 -1.35 7.93
N ASP A 58 -10.51 -0.98 7.09
CA ASP A 58 -10.43 -1.39 5.69
C ASP A 58 -9.99 -2.84 5.46
N GLY A 59 -9.35 -3.48 6.45
CA GLY A 59 -8.80 -4.83 6.31
C GLY A 59 -7.32 -4.85 5.89
N ARG A 60 -6.83 -6.01 5.42
CA ARG A 60 -5.42 -6.29 5.14
C ARG A 60 -5.19 -6.95 3.80
N SER A 61 -3.98 -6.75 3.29
CA SER A 61 -3.39 -7.53 2.20
C SER A 61 -2.02 -8.06 2.61
N TYR A 62 -1.61 -9.17 2.03
CA TYR A 62 -0.27 -9.74 2.19
C TYR A 62 0.47 -9.67 0.88
N ILE A 63 1.73 -9.26 0.92
CA ILE A 63 2.67 -9.42 -0.19
C ILE A 63 3.74 -10.39 0.25
N ASP A 64 3.86 -11.51 -0.46
CA ASP A 64 5.01 -12.40 -0.36
C ASP A 64 5.93 -12.15 -1.55
N LEU A 65 7.21 -12.03 -1.28
CA LEU A 65 8.25 -11.79 -2.29
C LEU A 65 9.26 -12.93 -2.30
N HIS A 66 9.55 -13.41 -3.49
CA HIS A 66 10.70 -14.28 -3.78
C HIS A 66 11.67 -13.56 -4.72
N VAL A 67 12.95 -13.55 -4.37
CA VAL A 67 14.00 -13.02 -5.25
C VAL A 67 15.02 -14.12 -5.52
N SER A 68 15.35 -14.30 -6.79
CA SER A 68 16.39 -15.22 -7.23
C SER A 68 17.35 -14.52 -8.19
N GLU A 69 18.63 -14.91 -8.14
CA GLU A 69 19.63 -14.42 -9.09
C GLU A 69 19.58 -15.25 -10.38
N ASN A 70 19.55 -14.58 -11.53
CA ASN A 70 19.57 -15.17 -12.85
C ASN A 70 21.03 -15.47 -13.28
N GLU A 71 21.22 -16.37 -14.26
CA GLU A 71 22.54 -16.72 -14.78
C GLU A 71 23.32 -15.55 -15.40
N ASP A 72 22.62 -14.50 -15.82
CA ASP A 72 23.19 -13.27 -16.40
C ASP A 72 23.56 -12.20 -15.36
N GLY A 73 23.34 -12.49 -14.06
CA GLY A 73 23.62 -11.59 -12.96
C GLY A 73 22.52 -10.57 -12.68
N THR A 74 21.38 -10.66 -13.37
CA THR A 74 20.17 -9.94 -13.00
C THR A 74 19.41 -10.67 -11.88
N TYR A 75 18.40 -10.03 -11.31
CA TYR A 75 17.57 -10.59 -10.24
C TYR A 75 16.13 -10.70 -10.69
N ARG A 76 15.54 -11.88 -10.53
CA ARG A 76 14.13 -12.14 -10.71
C ARG A 76 13.38 -11.79 -9.43
N TYR A 77 12.43 -10.86 -9.53
CA TYR A 77 11.52 -10.48 -8.46
C TYR A 77 10.14 -11.07 -8.75
N GLU A 78 9.61 -11.86 -7.82
CA GLU A 78 8.28 -12.47 -7.93
C GLU A 78 7.46 -12.11 -6.69
N TYR A 79 6.41 -11.31 -6.89
CA TYR A 79 5.50 -10.90 -5.83
C TYR A 79 4.18 -11.65 -5.96
N ALA A 80 3.70 -12.18 -4.86
CA ALA A 80 2.35 -12.71 -4.73
C ALA A 80 1.56 -11.79 -3.79
N LEU A 81 0.59 -11.07 -4.34
CA LEU A 81 -0.28 -10.17 -3.58
C LEU A 81 -1.60 -10.88 -3.31
N TYR A 82 -1.91 -11.06 -2.03
CA TYR A 82 -3.13 -11.67 -1.54
C TYR A 82 -3.97 -10.64 -0.78
N ASN A 83 -5.18 -10.39 -1.24
CA ASN A 83 -6.13 -9.58 -0.50
C ASN A 83 -6.84 -10.46 0.53
N LEU A 84 -6.48 -10.34 1.81
CA LEU A 84 -7.11 -11.10 2.88
C LEU A 84 -8.56 -10.64 3.08
N ASP A 85 -8.75 -9.37 3.40
CA ASP A 85 -10.07 -8.80 3.76
C ASP A 85 -10.19 -7.29 3.48
N LEU A 86 -9.26 -6.70 2.71
CA LEU A 86 -9.36 -5.30 2.29
C LEU A 86 -10.62 -5.09 1.44
N HIS A 87 -11.69 -4.55 2.05
CA HIS A 87 -13.04 -4.55 1.46
C HIS A 87 -13.17 -3.59 0.26
N ARG A 88 -12.33 -2.56 0.19
CA ARG A 88 -12.30 -1.62 -0.94
C ARG A 88 -11.53 -2.15 -2.15
N ALA A 89 -11.00 -3.36 -2.06
CA ALA A 89 -10.19 -4.05 -3.08
C ALA A 89 -8.93 -3.26 -3.50
N VAL A 90 -7.99 -3.93 -4.15
CA VAL A 90 -6.75 -3.32 -4.65
C VAL A 90 -6.87 -3.07 -6.14
N ALA A 91 -6.50 -1.86 -6.58
CA ALA A 91 -6.49 -1.43 -7.98
C ALA A 91 -5.08 -1.37 -8.59
N SER A 92 -4.05 -1.22 -7.78
CA SER A 92 -2.68 -1.12 -8.27
C SER A 92 -1.66 -1.64 -7.27
N LEU A 93 -0.52 -2.08 -7.80
CA LEU A 93 0.70 -2.37 -7.05
C LEU A 93 1.84 -1.55 -7.66
N THR A 94 2.50 -0.74 -6.84
CA THR A 94 3.68 0.03 -7.23
C THR A 94 4.92 -0.48 -6.49
N ILE A 95 5.95 -0.85 -7.24
CA ILE A 95 7.26 -1.25 -6.73
C ILE A 95 8.24 -0.13 -7.08
N PRO A 96 8.87 0.53 -6.11
CA PRO A 96 9.92 1.48 -6.37
C PRO A 96 11.08 0.86 -7.17
N VAL A 97 11.53 1.56 -8.18
CA VAL A 97 12.67 1.15 -9.00
C VAL A 97 13.57 2.37 -9.20
N GLY A 98 14.80 2.30 -8.69
CA GLY A 98 15.75 3.39 -8.71
C GLY A 98 16.03 3.93 -10.11
N GLU A 99 16.46 5.19 -10.15
CA GLU A 99 16.94 5.79 -11.39
C GLU A 99 18.17 5.03 -11.89
N GLY A 100 18.19 4.68 -13.17
CA GLY A 100 19.27 3.92 -13.79
C GLY A 100 19.17 2.40 -13.65
N VAL A 101 18.23 1.88 -12.88
CA VAL A 101 17.96 0.43 -12.83
C VAL A 101 17.20 0.00 -14.08
N GLU A 102 17.74 -0.96 -14.80
CA GLU A 102 17.08 -1.54 -15.97
C GLU A 102 16.17 -2.70 -15.56
N ILE A 103 14.95 -2.71 -16.08
CA ILE A 103 13.97 -3.77 -15.82
C ILE A 103 13.52 -4.42 -17.11
N SER A 104 13.28 -5.75 -17.05
CA SER A 104 12.84 -6.57 -18.17
C SER A 104 11.93 -7.69 -17.70
N GLY A 105 11.42 -8.50 -18.62
CA GLY A 105 10.63 -9.68 -18.29
C GLY A 105 9.38 -9.41 -17.45
N ILE A 106 8.80 -8.20 -17.56
CA ILE A 106 7.64 -7.77 -16.77
C ILE A 106 6.44 -8.66 -17.07
N GLY A 107 5.79 -9.15 -16.02
CA GLY A 107 4.61 -9.98 -16.18
C GLY A 107 3.60 -9.84 -15.04
N PHE A 108 2.42 -10.43 -15.30
CA PHE A 108 1.27 -10.38 -14.40
C PHE A 108 0.40 -11.61 -14.60
N LYS A 109 -0.17 -12.11 -13.53
CA LYS A 109 -1.16 -13.19 -13.59
C LYS A 109 -2.24 -12.99 -12.53
N ALA A 110 -3.47 -12.85 -12.99
CA ALA A 110 -4.67 -12.82 -12.16
C ALA A 110 -5.42 -14.16 -12.20
N VAL A 111 -6.25 -14.37 -11.18
CA VAL A 111 -7.34 -15.36 -11.25
C VAL A 111 -8.37 -14.86 -12.25
N GLN A 112 -8.79 -15.73 -13.15
CA GLN A 112 -9.81 -15.38 -14.14
C GLN A 112 -11.21 -15.54 -13.56
N SER A 113 -12.04 -14.53 -13.68
CA SER A 113 -13.48 -14.66 -13.39
C SER A 113 -14.15 -15.50 -14.47
N ALA A 114 -14.98 -16.43 -14.04
CA ALA A 114 -15.84 -17.19 -14.94
C ALA A 114 -17.16 -16.44 -15.30
N ASP A 115 -17.40 -15.28 -14.65
CA ASP A 115 -18.54 -14.43 -14.94
C ASP A 115 -18.24 -13.52 -16.13
N ASP A 116 -19.05 -13.62 -17.19
CA ASP A 116 -18.93 -12.79 -18.40
C ASP A 116 -19.12 -11.28 -18.14
N GLY A 117 -19.59 -10.91 -16.94
CA GLY A 117 -19.73 -9.51 -16.51
C GLY A 117 -18.44 -8.85 -16.08
N PHE A 118 -17.36 -9.61 -15.83
CA PHE A 118 -16.07 -9.08 -15.39
C PHE A 118 -15.04 -9.07 -16.52
N ASN A 119 -14.24 -8.01 -16.54
CA ASN A 119 -13.11 -7.90 -17.45
C ASN A 119 -11.93 -8.72 -16.89
N ASN A 120 -11.42 -9.67 -17.69
CA ASN A 120 -10.25 -10.50 -17.37
C ASN A 120 -8.95 -9.96 -18.00
N GLU A 121 -8.96 -8.74 -18.51
CA GLU A 121 -7.77 -8.13 -19.09
C GLU A 121 -6.64 -8.00 -18.04
N PRO A 122 -5.39 -8.28 -18.42
CA PRO A 122 -4.25 -8.09 -17.53
C PRO A 122 -4.15 -6.64 -17.05
N TRP A 123 -3.70 -6.46 -15.81
CA TRP A 123 -3.35 -5.13 -15.33
C TRP A 123 -2.24 -4.54 -16.21
N ALA A 124 -2.39 -3.28 -16.59
CA ALA A 124 -1.39 -2.57 -17.36
C ALA A 124 -0.15 -2.28 -16.50
N ALA A 125 1.03 -2.61 -17.02
CA ALA A 125 2.30 -2.28 -16.38
C ALA A 125 2.87 -1.01 -16.99
N ALA A 126 3.25 -0.04 -16.16
CA ALA A 126 3.89 1.20 -16.58
C ALA A 126 5.02 1.58 -15.63
N ARG A 127 6.15 2.04 -16.20
CA ARG A 127 7.23 2.65 -15.43
C ARG A 127 7.04 4.16 -15.43
N ASN A 128 7.10 4.75 -14.25
CA ASN A 128 7.00 6.20 -14.03
C ASN A 128 8.03 6.64 -12.97
N ALA A 129 7.93 7.88 -12.49
CA ALA A 129 8.84 8.42 -11.48
C ALA A 129 8.76 7.68 -10.13
N SER A 130 7.60 7.07 -9.81
CA SER A 130 7.41 6.30 -8.57
C SER A 130 7.94 4.86 -8.66
N GLY A 131 8.25 4.38 -9.85
CA GLY A 131 8.73 3.01 -10.07
C GLY A 131 7.96 2.25 -11.14
N LEU A 132 7.81 0.95 -10.97
CA LEU A 132 7.00 0.07 -11.81
C LEU A 132 5.63 -0.14 -11.17
N THR A 133 4.59 0.29 -11.86
CA THR A 133 3.21 0.18 -11.40
C THR A 133 2.42 -0.75 -12.31
N TRP A 134 1.73 -1.73 -11.74
CA TRP A 134 0.63 -2.45 -12.39
C TRP A 134 -0.69 -1.88 -11.89
N SER A 135 -1.63 -1.63 -12.80
CA SER A 135 -2.95 -1.12 -12.41
C SER A 135 -4.07 -1.66 -13.29
N THR A 136 -5.23 -1.84 -12.69
CA THR A 136 -6.49 -2.01 -13.42
C THR A 136 -7.10 -0.65 -13.77
N SER A 137 -8.13 -0.63 -14.62
CA SER A 137 -8.85 0.59 -14.93
C SER A 137 -9.62 1.11 -13.70
N PRO A 138 -9.72 2.43 -13.52
CA PRO A 138 -10.49 3.01 -12.41
C PRO A 138 -11.97 2.59 -12.43
N VAL A 139 -12.58 2.44 -11.26
CA VAL A 139 -14.01 2.10 -11.12
C VAL A 139 -14.94 3.06 -11.86
N ALA A 140 -14.56 4.34 -11.94
CA ALA A 140 -15.33 5.37 -12.64
C ALA A 140 -15.38 5.17 -14.16
N GLU A 141 -14.34 4.56 -14.73
CA GLU A 141 -14.26 4.29 -16.17
C GLU A 141 -14.85 2.92 -16.53
N HIS A 142 -14.58 1.91 -15.71
CA HIS A 142 -15.00 0.54 -15.92
C HIS A 142 -15.40 -0.13 -14.60
N PRO A 143 -16.68 -0.12 -14.21
CA PRO A 143 -17.12 -0.67 -12.93
C PRO A 143 -16.95 -2.21 -12.82
N ASN A 144 -16.70 -2.90 -13.92
CA ASN A 144 -16.55 -4.34 -13.99
C ASN A 144 -15.11 -4.76 -14.36
N THR A 145 -14.12 -4.00 -13.97
CA THR A 145 -12.71 -4.41 -14.10
C THR A 145 -12.37 -5.55 -13.13
N ASN A 146 -11.13 -6.00 -13.15
CA ASN A 146 -10.63 -7.07 -12.30
C ASN A 146 -9.75 -6.56 -11.13
N PRO A 147 -10.27 -5.75 -10.19
CA PRO A 147 -9.52 -5.40 -8.99
C PRO A 147 -9.24 -6.67 -8.17
N LEU A 148 -8.18 -6.65 -7.38
CA LEU A 148 -7.91 -7.76 -6.48
C LEU A 148 -8.89 -7.71 -5.30
N GLY A 149 -9.94 -8.54 -5.38
CA GLY A 149 -10.98 -8.69 -4.35
C GLY A 149 -10.59 -9.64 -3.23
N TRP A 150 -11.46 -9.78 -2.24
CA TRP A 150 -11.27 -10.64 -1.08
C TRP A 150 -10.94 -12.08 -1.45
N GLY A 151 -10.00 -12.66 -0.69
CA GLY A 151 -9.60 -14.06 -0.83
C GLY A 151 -8.92 -14.38 -2.17
N SER A 152 -8.58 -13.36 -2.96
CA SER A 152 -7.93 -13.52 -4.26
C SER A 152 -6.44 -13.23 -4.17
N LEU A 153 -5.67 -13.88 -5.06
CA LEU A 153 -4.23 -13.75 -5.15
C LEU A 153 -3.83 -13.45 -6.59
N TYR A 154 -3.01 -12.41 -6.79
CA TYR A 154 -2.42 -12.05 -8.07
C TYR A 154 -0.90 -12.12 -7.98
N ASN A 155 -0.26 -12.51 -9.09
CA ASN A 155 1.19 -12.62 -9.17
C ASN A 155 1.74 -11.56 -10.13
N PHE A 156 2.87 -10.97 -9.74
CA PHE A 156 3.58 -9.93 -10.46
C PHE A 156 5.06 -10.30 -10.51
N TRP A 157 5.72 -10.05 -11.61
CA TRP A 157 7.15 -10.34 -11.70
C TRP A 157 7.87 -9.46 -12.70
N PHE A 158 9.16 -9.33 -12.52
CA PHE A 158 10.10 -8.70 -13.46
C PHE A 158 11.53 -9.11 -13.13
N ASP A 159 12.44 -8.85 -14.06
CA ASP A 159 13.88 -8.96 -13.86
C ASP A 159 14.47 -7.56 -13.74
N ALA A 160 15.48 -7.39 -12.87
CA ALA A 160 16.19 -6.13 -12.68
C ALA A 160 17.70 -6.37 -12.57
N ASP A 161 18.51 -5.41 -13.03
CA ASP A 161 19.98 -5.43 -12.93
C ASP A 161 20.48 -4.97 -11.55
N ALA A 162 19.60 -4.83 -10.59
CA ALA A 162 19.88 -4.38 -9.23
C ALA A 162 19.49 -5.43 -8.19
N ALA A 163 20.37 -5.67 -7.23
CA ALA A 163 20.14 -6.58 -6.10
C ALA A 163 19.03 -6.06 -5.19
N PRO A 164 18.33 -6.98 -4.47
CA PRO A 164 17.25 -6.58 -3.57
C PRO A 164 17.75 -5.79 -2.36
N ALA A 165 17.04 -4.71 -2.05
CA ALA A 165 17.23 -3.93 -0.84
C ALA A 165 15.87 -3.51 -0.26
N GLU A 166 15.87 -3.03 0.98
CA GLU A 166 14.66 -2.58 1.63
C GLU A 166 14.06 -1.35 0.93
N GLY A 167 12.75 -1.34 0.78
CA GLY A 167 12.01 -0.23 0.17
C GLY A 167 10.52 -0.35 0.46
N SER A 168 9.77 0.72 0.19
CA SER A 168 8.32 0.77 0.42
C SER A 168 7.56 0.42 -0.85
N VAL A 169 6.69 -0.57 -0.79
CA VAL A 169 5.74 -0.91 -1.85
C VAL A 169 4.38 -0.29 -1.55
N THR A 170 3.64 0.10 -2.59
CA THR A 170 2.36 0.79 -2.44
C THR A 170 1.23 0.03 -3.12
N LEU A 171 0.11 -0.11 -2.42
CA LEU A 171 -1.16 -0.63 -2.93
C LEU A 171 -2.14 0.52 -3.13
N GLY A 172 -2.59 0.74 -4.36
CA GLY A 172 -3.69 1.67 -4.61
C GLY A 172 -5.05 0.99 -4.42
N VAL A 173 -5.98 1.70 -3.80
CA VAL A 173 -7.32 1.20 -3.50
C VAL A 173 -8.24 1.34 -4.71
N TYR A 174 -9.11 0.34 -4.96
CA TYR A 174 -10.06 0.37 -6.08
C TYR A 174 -11.29 1.24 -5.79
N ARG A 175 -11.92 1.04 -4.64
CA ARG A 175 -13.14 1.75 -4.24
C ARG A 175 -12.81 3.07 -3.55
N THR A 176 -12.29 4.01 -4.31
CA THR A 176 -11.98 5.38 -3.84
C THR A 176 -13.23 6.24 -3.61
N ASP A 177 -14.39 5.74 -4.02
CA ASP A 177 -15.71 6.32 -3.73
C ASP A 177 -16.19 6.07 -2.28
N LEU A 178 -15.52 5.18 -1.57
CA LEU A 178 -15.74 4.91 -0.14
C LEU A 178 -14.72 5.69 0.69
N GLU A 179 -15.08 5.98 1.94
CA GLU A 179 -14.25 6.71 2.89
C GLU A 179 -12.98 5.92 3.25
N GLY A 180 -11.87 6.63 3.44
CA GLY A 180 -10.57 6.06 3.81
C GLY A 180 -9.44 6.42 2.83
N PRO A 181 -8.18 6.06 3.14
CA PRO A 181 -7.02 6.37 2.33
C PRO A 181 -7.13 5.79 0.91
N SER A 182 -6.60 6.49 -0.08
CA SER A 182 -6.59 6.03 -1.48
C SER A 182 -5.53 4.97 -1.76
N SER A 183 -4.57 4.80 -0.85
CA SER A 183 -3.49 3.81 -0.94
C SER A 183 -2.97 3.40 0.43
N PHE A 184 -2.23 2.30 0.45
CA PHE A 184 -1.52 1.79 1.61
C PHE A 184 -0.09 1.44 1.22
N ALA A 185 0.85 1.63 2.14
CA ALA A 185 2.24 1.26 1.93
C ALA A 185 2.70 0.20 2.92
N GLY A 186 3.75 -0.53 2.56
CA GLY A 186 4.41 -1.48 3.44
C GLY A 186 5.86 -1.69 3.04
N VAL A 187 6.70 -2.06 4.01
CA VAL A 187 8.13 -2.31 3.77
C VAL A 187 8.33 -3.70 3.19
N SER A 188 9.03 -3.78 2.06
CA SER A 188 9.38 -5.03 1.37
C SER A 188 10.77 -4.93 0.76
N ARG A 189 11.16 -5.87 -0.12
CA ARG A 189 12.38 -5.76 -0.91
C ARG A 189 12.05 -5.25 -2.31
N VAL A 190 12.90 -4.35 -2.79
CA VAL A 190 12.78 -3.72 -4.11
C VAL A 190 14.14 -3.66 -4.81
N PRO A 191 14.22 -3.48 -6.14
CA PRO A 191 15.50 -3.44 -6.84
C PRO A 191 16.38 -2.27 -6.43
N GLY A 192 17.63 -2.57 -6.05
CA GLY A 192 18.69 -1.60 -5.88
C GLY A 192 18.63 -0.70 -4.67
N GLY A 193 17.77 -1.00 -3.71
CA GLY A 193 17.58 -0.10 -2.58
C GLY A 193 17.22 1.30 -3.06
N ALA A 194 16.36 1.36 -4.08
CA ALA A 194 15.67 2.59 -4.35
C ALA A 194 15.09 3.02 -3.01
N ALA A 195 15.60 4.13 -2.50
CA ALA A 195 14.86 4.82 -1.46
C ALA A 195 13.40 4.83 -1.91
N PRO A 196 12.43 4.64 -1.01
CA PRO A 196 11.03 4.83 -1.37
C PRO A 196 11.01 6.08 -2.26
N PRO A 197 10.27 6.08 -3.39
CA PRO A 197 10.20 7.28 -4.22
C PRO A 197 10.00 8.41 -3.22
N PRO A 198 10.80 9.48 -3.32
CA PRO A 198 10.61 10.57 -2.40
C PRO A 198 9.13 10.88 -2.49
N PRO A 199 8.37 10.80 -1.41
CA PRO A 199 6.98 11.20 -1.45
C PRO A 199 7.00 12.54 -2.19
N GLY A 200 6.27 12.63 -3.29
CA GLY A 200 6.13 13.90 -4.00
C GLY A 200 5.50 14.83 -2.99
N GLY A 201 6.16 15.85 -2.52
CA GLY A 201 5.62 16.72 -1.49
C GLY A 201 6.72 17.53 -0.82
N SER A 202 6.32 18.59 -0.19
CA SER A 202 7.18 19.46 0.59
C SER A 202 7.71 18.74 1.83
N ILE A 203 8.87 19.16 2.32
CA ILE A 203 9.36 18.73 3.63
C ILE A 203 8.63 19.57 4.66
N PHE A 204 7.98 18.94 5.61
CA PHE A 204 7.23 19.63 6.66
C PHE A 204 7.30 18.86 7.99
N ARG A 205 6.82 19.49 9.06
CA ARG A 205 6.66 18.88 10.37
C ARG A 205 5.16 18.70 10.64
N ARG A 206 4.70 17.45 10.79
CA ARG A 206 3.28 17.19 11.05
C ARG A 206 2.88 17.72 12.43
N GLY A 207 1.81 18.50 12.46
CA GLY A 207 1.30 19.17 13.65
C GLY A 207 1.77 20.62 13.82
N ASP A 208 2.77 21.09 13.08
CA ASP A 208 3.19 22.51 13.08
C ASP A 208 2.36 23.30 12.04
N THR A 209 1.11 23.54 12.42
CA THR A 209 0.09 24.07 11.51
C THR A 209 0.26 25.56 11.22
N ASP A 210 0.80 26.31 12.15
CA ASP A 210 1.09 27.72 11.99
C ASP A 210 2.47 28.02 11.39
N GLY A 211 3.30 26.97 11.17
CA GLY A 211 4.58 27.03 10.49
C GLY A 211 5.69 27.69 11.32
N ASN A 212 5.57 27.72 12.66
CA ASN A 212 6.55 28.39 13.53
C ASN A 212 7.75 27.50 13.91
N GLY A 213 7.77 26.23 13.48
CA GLY A 213 8.83 25.26 13.75
C GLY A 213 8.66 24.48 15.05
N THR A 214 7.56 24.65 15.78
CA THR A 214 7.29 23.92 17.03
C THR A 214 5.85 23.41 17.03
N VAL A 215 5.65 22.18 17.51
CA VAL A 215 4.32 21.60 17.63
C VAL A 215 3.77 21.83 19.03
N GLU A 216 2.76 22.68 19.15
CA GLU A 216 2.24 23.14 20.43
C GLU A 216 0.74 23.41 20.40
N LEU A 217 0.15 23.91 21.50
CA LEU A 217 -1.28 24.17 21.61
C LEU A 217 -1.82 25.13 20.55
N THR A 218 -1.00 26.09 20.11
CA THR A 218 -1.41 27.09 19.12
C THR A 218 -1.75 26.46 17.79
N ASP A 219 -1.13 25.35 17.42
CA ASP A 219 -1.42 24.60 16.18
C ASP A 219 -2.82 24.00 16.20
N ALA A 220 -3.20 23.35 17.30
CA ALA A 220 -4.54 22.83 17.44
C ALA A 220 -5.61 23.95 17.41
N VAL A 221 -5.29 25.11 18.01
CA VAL A 221 -6.15 26.30 17.93
C VAL A 221 -6.21 26.83 16.50
N PHE A 222 -5.11 26.76 15.75
CA PHE A 222 -5.06 27.17 14.35
C PHE A 222 -5.96 26.28 13.47
N ILE A 223 -5.88 24.94 13.64
CA ILE A 223 -6.80 24.00 12.96
C ILE A 223 -8.26 24.35 13.24
N LEU A 224 -8.62 24.51 14.52
CA LEU A 224 -10.00 24.86 14.90
C LEU A 224 -10.42 26.23 14.38
N GLY A 225 -9.51 27.20 14.34
CA GLY A 225 -9.75 28.51 13.75
C GLY A 225 -10.02 28.43 12.25
N TYR A 226 -9.23 27.63 11.53
CA TYR A 226 -9.44 27.35 10.11
C TYR A 226 -10.81 26.71 9.86
N LEU A 227 -11.15 25.66 10.59
CA LEU A 227 -12.38 24.90 10.38
C LEU A 227 -13.66 25.68 10.75
N PHE A 228 -13.64 26.48 11.83
CA PHE A 228 -14.88 27.02 12.41
C PHE A 228 -14.95 28.53 12.49
N GLN A 229 -13.83 29.24 12.35
CA GLN A 229 -13.79 30.69 12.50
C GLN A 229 -13.46 31.46 11.22
N GLY A 230 -13.14 30.71 10.12
CA GLY A 230 -12.73 31.33 8.86
C GLY A 230 -11.36 32.01 8.97
N SER A 231 -10.47 31.51 9.83
CA SER A 231 -9.08 31.93 9.90
C SER A 231 -8.34 31.60 8.60
N ALA A 232 -7.09 32.07 8.47
CA ALA A 232 -6.28 31.77 7.30
C ALA A 232 -6.14 30.24 7.11
N THR A 233 -6.10 29.82 5.85
CA THR A 233 -5.74 28.44 5.49
C THR A 233 -4.30 28.17 5.91
N PRO A 234 -3.98 27.00 6.49
CA PRO A 234 -2.59 26.60 6.70
C PRO A 234 -1.78 26.72 5.39
N ALA A 235 -0.56 27.20 5.48
CA ALA A 235 0.34 27.27 4.31
C ALA A 235 0.66 25.88 3.74
N CYS A 236 0.58 24.86 4.59
CA CYS A 236 0.71 23.47 4.26
C CYS A 236 -0.43 22.69 4.95
N LEU A 237 -1.39 22.16 4.20
CA LEU A 237 -2.50 21.40 4.77
C LEU A 237 -2.05 20.11 5.43
N GLU A 238 -0.99 19.49 4.93
CA GLU A 238 -0.38 18.29 5.49
C GLU A 238 0.08 18.47 6.96
N THR A 239 0.49 19.69 7.34
CA THR A 239 0.83 19.96 8.76
C THR A 239 -0.37 19.85 9.67
N ALA A 240 -1.56 20.13 9.14
CA ALA A 240 -2.82 20.14 9.86
C ALA A 240 -3.54 18.79 9.88
N ASP A 241 -3.28 17.92 8.90
CA ASP A 241 -3.77 16.53 8.85
C ASP A 241 -2.96 15.66 9.82
N SER A 242 -3.33 15.68 11.08
CA SER A 242 -2.58 15.04 12.17
C SER A 242 -2.76 13.54 12.25
N ASP A 243 -3.82 13.00 11.66
CA ASP A 243 -4.10 11.56 11.62
C ASP A 243 -3.84 10.92 10.25
N ASP A 244 -3.43 11.75 9.25
CA ASP A 244 -2.98 11.29 7.93
C ASP A 244 -4.11 10.59 7.14
N ASN A 245 -5.31 11.15 7.21
CA ASN A 245 -6.46 10.59 6.50
C ASN A 245 -6.81 11.31 5.19
N GLY A 246 -6.00 12.29 4.77
CA GLY A 246 -6.16 13.10 3.56
C GLY A 246 -7.21 14.21 3.70
N LYS A 247 -7.60 14.57 4.94
CA LYS A 247 -8.59 15.61 5.18
C LYS A 247 -8.29 16.36 6.46
N VAL A 248 -8.36 17.68 6.42
CA VAL A 248 -8.28 18.49 7.65
C VAL A 248 -9.67 18.64 8.24
N ASP A 249 -9.93 18.00 9.37
CA ASP A 249 -11.20 18.10 10.11
C ASP A 249 -10.99 18.16 11.64
N VAL A 250 -12.07 18.00 12.41
CA VAL A 250 -12.00 18.12 13.88
C VAL A 250 -11.20 16.99 14.52
N SER A 251 -11.06 15.83 13.86
CA SER A 251 -10.29 14.69 14.39
C SER A 251 -8.82 15.03 14.51
N ASP A 252 -8.28 15.87 13.61
CA ASP A 252 -6.89 16.30 13.64
C ASP A 252 -6.56 17.15 14.85
N ALA A 253 -7.41 18.12 15.15
CA ALA A 253 -7.25 18.93 16.35
C ALA A 253 -7.33 18.06 17.63
N ILE A 254 -8.23 17.06 17.65
CA ILE A 254 -8.36 16.11 18.76
C ILE A 254 -7.13 15.22 18.84
N ARG A 255 -6.65 14.73 17.71
CA ARG A 255 -5.44 13.89 17.60
C ARG A 255 -4.23 14.63 18.14
N LEU A 256 -4.00 15.85 17.67
CA LEU A 256 -2.91 16.71 18.09
C LEU A 256 -2.96 17.01 19.60
N LEU A 257 -4.13 17.40 20.12
CA LEU A 257 -4.31 17.64 21.57
C LEU A 257 -4.12 16.36 22.39
N GLY A 258 -4.58 15.23 21.89
CA GLY A 258 -4.38 13.91 22.52
C GLY A 258 -2.90 13.57 22.66
N TRP A 259 -2.10 13.80 21.62
CA TRP A 259 -0.67 13.62 21.65
C TRP A 259 0.03 14.59 22.62
N LEU A 260 -0.30 15.89 22.54
CA LEU A 260 0.34 16.92 23.36
C LEU A 260 0.08 16.75 24.87
N PHE A 261 -1.13 16.35 25.27
CA PHE A 261 -1.55 16.46 26.67
C PHE A 261 -2.06 15.17 27.30
N ALA A 262 -2.46 14.18 26.51
CA ALA A 262 -3.04 12.93 27.02
C ALA A 262 -2.16 11.69 26.84
N GLY A 263 -0.94 11.85 26.35
CA GLY A 263 -0.04 10.72 26.07
C GLY A 263 -0.54 9.82 24.94
N GLY A 264 -1.25 10.41 23.98
CA GLY A 264 -1.70 9.73 22.75
C GLY A 264 -0.54 9.21 21.93
N SER A 265 -0.84 8.34 20.95
CA SER A 265 0.16 7.81 20.01
C SER A 265 0.86 8.95 19.28
N PRO A 266 2.12 8.76 18.83
CA PRO A 266 2.80 9.74 17.96
C PRO A 266 1.95 10.13 16.76
N LEU A 267 2.15 11.34 16.25
CA LEU A 267 1.52 11.76 14.99
C LEU A 267 2.05 10.90 13.84
N ALA A 268 1.26 10.79 12.78
CA ALA A 268 1.68 10.07 11.58
C ALA A 268 2.97 10.65 10.98
N PRO A 269 3.78 9.87 10.24
CA PRO A 269 4.99 10.40 9.60
C PRO A 269 4.68 11.64 8.71
N PRO A 270 5.63 12.60 8.62
CA PRO A 270 6.98 12.59 9.17
C PRO A 270 7.07 12.80 10.68
N GLY A 271 5.94 13.03 11.35
CA GLY A 271 5.87 13.20 12.78
C GLY A 271 6.09 14.63 13.24
N SER A 272 6.08 14.80 14.58
CA SER A 272 6.15 16.10 15.25
C SER A 272 7.55 16.52 15.68
N GLU A 273 8.51 15.61 15.68
CA GLU A 273 9.87 15.86 16.21
C GLU A 273 10.87 16.23 15.12
N GLU A 274 10.74 15.62 13.95
CA GLU A 274 11.63 15.85 12.81
C GLU A 274 10.82 16.25 11.58
N CYS A 275 11.42 17.05 10.71
CA CYS A 275 10.82 17.33 9.42
C CYS A 275 11.11 16.20 8.44
N GLY A 276 10.15 15.93 7.59
CA GLY A 276 10.26 14.93 6.56
C GLY A 276 9.21 15.12 5.49
N ARG A 277 9.16 14.19 4.57
CA ARG A 277 8.11 14.14 3.55
C ARG A 277 7.00 13.22 4.00
N ASP A 278 5.80 13.47 3.54
CA ASP A 278 4.70 12.55 3.72
C ASP A 278 4.99 11.23 2.99
N PRO A 279 4.96 10.08 3.67
CA PRO A 279 5.06 8.79 3.01
C PRO A 279 3.75 8.33 2.35
N THR A 280 2.60 8.99 2.66
CA THR A 280 1.29 8.63 2.13
C THR A 280 1.10 9.24 0.75
N PRO A 281 1.00 8.44 -0.32
CA PRO A 281 0.84 8.97 -1.67
C PRO A 281 -0.61 9.34 -1.96
N GLY A 282 -0.82 10.47 -2.65
CA GLY A 282 -2.10 10.84 -3.27
C GLY A 282 -2.95 11.85 -2.52
N ASP A 283 -2.50 12.33 -1.39
CA ASP A 283 -3.07 13.42 -0.60
C ASP A 283 -2.17 14.65 -0.55
N GLU A 284 -1.19 14.70 -1.45
CA GLU A 284 -0.20 15.78 -1.58
C GLU A 284 -0.88 17.09 -2.01
N ASP A 285 -1.33 17.85 -1.06
CA ASP A 285 -1.72 19.23 -1.30
C ASP A 285 -0.48 20.13 -1.47
N GLU A 286 -0.65 21.22 -2.21
CA GLU A 286 0.41 22.23 -2.32
C GLU A 286 0.78 22.72 -0.91
N CYS A 287 2.03 22.46 -0.53
CA CYS A 287 2.53 22.71 0.79
C CYS A 287 3.70 23.69 0.71
N ASP A 288 3.47 24.94 1.11
CA ASP A 288 4.48 26.00 1.18
C ASP A 288 5.01 26.10 2.63
N TYR A 289 5.68 25.04 3.09
CA TYR A 289 6.27 25.00 4.42
C TYR A 289 7.68 25.57 4.40
N ASP A 290 7.98 26.51 5.30
CA ASP A 290 9.31 27.13 5.36
C ASP A 290 10.35 26.12 5.86
N ALA A 291 11.31 25.79 5.00
CA ALA A 291 12.41 24.88 5.35
C ALA A 291 13.26 25.37 6.55
N ASN A 292 13.20 26.66 6.92
CA ASN A 292 13.86 27.16 8.11
C ASN A 292 13.09 26.83 9.40
N SER A 293 11.82 26.43 9.31
CA SER A 293 11.03 25.90 10.43
C SER A 293 11.36 24.45 10.75
N CYS A 294 12.17 23.84 9.92
CA CYS A 294 12.78 22.55 10.12
C CYS A 294 14.10 22.65 10.86
#